data_842105c202d75360783ae64d358e2118
#
_entry.id   842105c202d75360783ae64d358e2118
#
_cell.length_a   1.000
_cell.length_b   1.000
_cell.length_c   1.000
_cell.angle_alpha   90.00
_cell.angle_beta   90.00
_cell.angle_gamma   90.00
#
_symmetry.space_group_name_H-M   'P 1'
#
loop_
_entity.id
_entity.type
_entity.pdbx_description
1 polymer ?
#
loop_
_entity_poly.entity_id
_entity_poly.type
_entity_poly.pdbx_seq_one_letter_code
_entity_poly.pdbx_strand_id
1 'polypeptide(L)'
;MLEVYDDAVGACRPGAALADLDRRIRERIADAGYPGQPSHPVCHGVGARAHEPPYAHQAGGGTIEEGMVLAIEPGIYWEGGGGLRVEDNFLVTADAPEKLSSFPDGVVRCT
;
A
#
# COMPACT_ATOMS: atom_id res chain seq x y z
N MET A 1 9.17 -6.02 5.62
CA MET A 1 8.40 -4.97 4.92
C MET A 1 8.13 -5.33 3.45
N LEU A 2 9.11 -5.80 2.69
CA LEU A 2 8.87 -6.21 1.29
C LEU A 2 7.79 -7.29 1.16
N GLU A 3 7.77 -8.29 2.05
CA GLU A 3 6.72 -9.32 2.06
C GLU A 3 5.32 -8.74 2.33
N VAL A 4 5.22 -7.70 3.17
CA VAL A 4 3.95 -6.99 3.41
C VAL A 4 3.51 -6.22 2.18
N TYR A 5 4.46 -5.59 1.51
CA TYR A 5 4.24 -4.87 0.27
C TYR A 5 3.77 -5.82 -0.85
N ASP A 6 4.47 -6.93 -1.08
CA ASP A 6 4.11 -7.93 -2.09
C ASP A 6 2.70 -8.50 -1.84
N ASP A 7 2.37 -8.76 -0.56
CA ASP A 7 1.05 -9.23 -0.16
C ASP A 7 -0.04 -8.18 -0.42
N ALA A 8 0.26 -6.90 -0.17
CA ALA A 8 -0.64 -5.78 -0.45
C ALA A 8 -0.91 -5.63 -1.95
N VAL A 9 0.14 -5.66 -2.76
CA VAL A 9 0.04 -5.62 -4.23
C VAL A 9 -0.78 -6.80 -4.74
N GLY A 10 -0.52 -8.02 -4.25
CA GLY A 10 -1.27 -9.21 -4.62
C GLY A 10 -2.76 -9.15 -4.28
N ALA A 11 -3.13 -8.42 -3.22
CA ALA A 11 -4.52 -8.23 -2.79
C ALA A 11 -5.24 -7.09 -3.55
N CYS A 12 -4.51 -6.22 -4.24
CA CYS A 12 -5.04 -5.10 -4.99
C CYS A 12 -5.67 -5.58 -6.31
N ARG A 13 -6.92 -6.03 -6.25
CA ARG A 13 -7.67 -6.62 -7.39
C ARG A 13 -9.03 -5.96 -7.54
N PRO A 14 -9.57 -5.89 -8.76
CA PRO A 14 -10.96 -5.46 -8.95
C PRO A 14 -11.92 -6.27 -8.08
N GLY A 15 -12.84 -5.58 -7.41
CA GLY A 15 -13.81 -6.16 -6.49
C GLY A 15 -13.35 -6.28 -5.04
N ALA A 16 -12.05 -6.12 -4.74
CA ALA A 16 -11.57 -6.11 -3.37
C ALA A 16 -11.99 -4.81 -2.64
N ALA A 17 -12.37 -4.95 -1.36
CA ALA A 17 -12.67 -3.78 -0.54
C ALA A 17 -11.38 -3.11 -0.06
N LEU A 18 -11.30 -1.80 -0.18
CA LEU A 18 -10.14 -1.02 0.29
C LEU A 18 -9.95 -1.12 1.81
N ALA A 19 -11.03 -1.24 2.58
CA ALA A 19 -10.96 -1.49 4.01
C ALA A 19 -10.32 -2.83 4.36
N ASP A 20 -10.55 -3.87 3.54
CA ASP A 20 -9.90 -5.18 3.74
C ASP A 20 -8.42 -5.13 3.40
N LEU A 21 -8.03 -4.36 2.39
CA LEU A 21 -6.63 -4.12 2.05
C LEU A 21 -5.90 -3.41 3.21
N ASP A 22 -6.48 -2.34 3.75
CA ASP A 22 -5.90 -1.63 4.91
C ASP A 22 -5.77 -2.55 6.12
N ARG A 23 -6.83 -3.28 6.45
CA ARG A 23 -6.82 -4.22 7.57
C ARG A 23 -5.74 -5.29 7.40
N ARG A 24 -5.65 -5.91 6.24
CA ARG A 24 -4.67 -6.95 5.90
C ARG A 24 -3.24 -6.46 6.10
N ILE A 25 -2.90 -5.26 5.60
CA ILE A 25 -1.57 -4.68 5.75
C ILE A 25 -1.23 -4.46 7.23
N ARG A 26 -2.16 -3.91 8.01
CA ARG A 26 -1.95 -3.66 9.44
C ARG A 26 -1.79 -4.95 10.24
N GLU A 27 -2.59 -5.97 9.96
CA GLU A 27 -2.46 -7.29 10.58
C GLU A 27 -1.10 -7.92 10.28
N ARG A 28 -0.64 -7.87 9.04
CA ARG A 28 0.68 -8.38 8.63
C ARG A 28 1.84 -7.65 9.33
N ILE A 29 1.74 -6.33 9.51
CA ILE A 29 2.72 -5.54 10.26
C ILE A 29 2.73 -5.96 11.74
N ALA A 30 1.56 -6.12 12.34
CA ALA A 30 1.43 -6.55 13.74
C ALA A 30 1.98 -7.97 13.96
N ASP A 31 1.63 -8.92 13.09
CA ASP A 31 2.10 -10.31 13.14
C ASP A 31 3.63 -10.42 12.99
N ALA A 32 4.23 -9.50 12.24
CA ALA A 32 5.69 -9.41 12.13
C ALA A 32 6.37 -8.86 13.40
N GLY A 33 5.59 -8.49 14.43
CA GLY A 33 6.08 -8.04 15.73
C GLY A 33 6.58 -6.59 15.77
N TYR A 34 6.25 -5.78 14.77
CA TYR A 34 6.62 -4.36 14.79
C TYR A 34 5.65 -3.54 15.66
N PRO A 35 6.19 -2.66 16.53
CA PRO A 35 5.35 -1.88 17.46
C PRO A 35 4.61 -0.74 16.79
N GLY A 36 5.07 -0.30 15.62
CA GLY A 36 4.54 0.86 14.91
C GLY A 36 3.53 0.47 13.85
N GLN A 37 2.44 1.22 13.78
CA GLN A 37 1.42 1.11 12.74
C GLN A 37 1.43 2.37 11.87
N PRO A 38 1.12 2.28 10.56
CA PRO A 38 1.00 3.47 9.74
C PRO A 38 -0.13 4.38 10.25
N SER A 39 0.18 5.67 10.39
CA SER A 39 -0.79 6.72 10.79
C SER A 39 -1.51 7.32 9.58
N HIS A 40 -1.16 6.87 8.37
CA HIS A 40 -1.72 7.30 7.10
C HIS A 40 -2.51 6.16 6.43
N PRO A 41 -3.35 6.45 5.41
CA PRO A 41 -3.90 5.41 4.55
C PRO A 41 -2.77 4.60 3.90
N VAL A 42 -2.91 3.28 3.84
CA VAL A 42 -1.89 2.39 3.26
C VAL A 42 -2.01 2.26 1.74
N CYS A 43 -3.10 2.78 1.18
CA CYS A 43 -3.34 2.86 -0.25
C CYS A 43 -4.29 4.03 -0.52
N HIS A 44 -4.07 4.74 -1.61
CA HIS A 44 -4.93 5.83 -2.06
C HIS A 44 -4.90 6.01 -3.58
N GLY A 45 -5.90 6.72 -4.10
CA GLY A 45 -5.95 7.11 -5.50
C GLY A 45 -4.87 8.14 -5.85
N VAL A 46 -4.39 8.05 -7.08
CA VAL A 46 -3.46 9.01 -7.70
C VAL A 46 -4.05 9.46 -9.03
N GLY A 47 -4.06 10.76 -9.26
CA GLY A 47 -4.59 11.35 -10.50
C GLY A 47 -4.06 12.76 -10.71
N ALA A 48 -4.96 13.73 -10.79
CA ALA A 48 -4.56 15.14 -10.87
C ALA A 48 -3.90 15.64 -9.56
N ARG A 49 -4.12 14.94 -8.47
CA ARG A 49 -3.47 15.20 -7.18
C ARG A 49 -2.63 13.99 -6.77
N ALA A 50 -1.60 14.23 -5.97
CA ALA A 50 -0.78 13.17 -5.39
C ALA A 50 -1.62 12.24 -4.49
N HIS A 51 -2.59 12.82 -3.77
CA HIS A 51 -3.55 12.10 -2.94
C HIS A 51 -4.96 12.50 -3.33
N GLU A 52 -5.73 11.54 -3.80
CA GLU A 52 -7.16 11.71 -4.09
C GLU A 52 -7.93 10.42 -3.77
N PRO A 53 -9.26 10.49 -3.64
CA PRO A 53 -10.04 9.27 -3.46
C PRO A 53 -9.81 8.24 -4.59
N PRO A 54 -9.95 6.94 -4.29
CA PRO A 54 -10.34 6.39 -2.99
C PRO A 54 -9.18 6.29 -2.01
N TYR A 55 -9.49 6.21 -0.70
CA TYR A 55 -8.51 6.00 0.36
C TYR A 55 -8.79 4.68 1.07
N ALA A 56 -7.78 3.83 1.23
CA ALA A 56 -7.89 2.64 2.04
C ALA A 56 -7.78 2.99 3.53
N HIS A 57 -8.86 2.79 4.27
CA HIS A 57 -8.89 2.92 5.73
C HIS A 57 -9.95 2.00 6.33
N GLN A 58 -9.79 1.65 7.62
CA GLN A 58 -10.63 0.65 8.30
C GLN A 58 -12.13 0.99 8.29
N ALA A 59 -12.49 2.27 8.22
CA ALA A 59 -13.88 2.72 8.23
C ALA A 59 -14.55 2.70 6.85
N GLY A 60 -13.84 2.29 5.78
CA GLY A 60 -14.41 2.27 4.43
C GLY A 60 -13.37 2.52 3.34
N GLY A 61 -13.75 3.22 2.29
CA GLY A 61 -12.90 3.54 1.14
C GLY A 61 -13.46 3.06 -0.20
N GLY A 62 -14.49 2.21 -0.16
CA GLY A 62 -15.11 1.66 -1.36
C GLY A 62 -14.43 0.38 -1.85
N THR A 63 -14.69 0.07 -3.11
CA THR A 63 -14.21 -1.14 -3.79
C THR A 63 -13.19 -0.74 -4.86
N ILE A 64 -12.14 -1.53 -4.99
CA ILE A 64 -11.14 -1.37 -6.06
C ILE A 64 -11.80 -1.71 -7.40
N GLU A 65 -11.60 -0.85 -8.39
CA GLU A 65 -12.13 -1.00 -9.74
C GLU A 65 -11.00 -1.02 -10.76
N GLU A 66 -11.22 -1.75 -11.84
CA GLU A 66 -10.30 -1.75 -12.98
C GLU A 66 -10.14 -0.33 -13.55
N GLY A 67 -8.93 0.02 -13.92
CA GLY A 67 -8.56 1.36 -14.42
C GLY A 67 -8.18 2.36 -13.34
N MET A 68 -8.37 2.05 -12.06
CA MET A 68 -7.87 2.91 -10.98
C MET A 68 -6.33 2.93 -10.99
N VAL A 69 -5.76 4.10 -10.70
CA VAL A 69 -4.35 4.23 -10.35
C VAL A 69 -4.25 4.44 -8.85
N LEU A 70 -3.56 3.52 -8.19
CA LEU A 70 -3.45 3.48 -6.75
C LEU A 70 -1.98 3.52 -6.31
N ALA A 71 -1.65 4.36 -5.34
CA ALA A 71 -0.43 4.23 -4.57
C ALA A 71 -0.64 3.18 -3.48
N ILE A 72 0.30 2.24 -3.36
CA ILE A 72 0.32 1.22 -2.31
C ILE A 72 1.56 1.50 -1.48
N GLU A 73 1.37 1.87 -0.20
CA GLU A 73 2.41 2.48 0.64
C GLU A 73 2.46 1.91 2.07
N PRO A 74 2.62 0.59 2.26
CA PRO A 74 2.78 0.04 3.59
C PRO A 74 4.01 0.60 4.28
N GLY A 75 3.86 0.97 5.55
CA GLY A 75 4.94 1.57 6.34
C GLY A 75 4.87 1.19 7.81
N ILE A 76 6.01 1.20 8.47
CA ILE A 76 6.16 1.06 9.92
C ILE A 76 6.88 2.27 10.47
N TYR A 77 6.41 2.78 11.60
CA TYR A 77 6.97 3.95 12.24
C TYR A 77 6.94 3.76 13.75
N TRP A 78 8.02 4.09 14.44
CA TRP A 78 8.08 4.03 15.90
C TRP A 78 8.90 5.18 16.48
N GLU A 79 8.42 5.70 17.58
CA GLU A 79 9.04 6.81 18.24
C GLU A 79 10.45 6.45 18.74
N GLY A 80 11.41 7.35 18.51
CA GLY A 80 12.80 7.17 18.90
C GLY A 80 13.62 6.20 18.04
N GLY A 81 13.00 5.47 17.12
CA GLY A 81 13.67 4.49 16.28
C GLY A 81 13.71 4.85 14.79
N GLY A 82 12.65 5.47 14.29
CA GLY A 82 12.54 5.84 12.88
C GLY A 82 11.34 5.23 12.16
N GLY A 83 11.48 5.02 10.87
CA GLY A 83 10.44 4.41 10.04
C GLY A 83 10.98 3.85 8.74
N LEU A 84 10.17 3.01 8.12
CA LEU A 84 10.42 2.44 6.80
C LEU A 84 9.11 2.37 6.04
N ARG A 85 9.09 2.86 4.80
CA ARG A 85 7.97 2.74 3.87
C ARG A 85 8.46 2.25 2.53
N VAL A 86 7.67 1.40 1.89
CA VAL A 86 7.83 1.02 0.49
C VAL A 86 6.58 1.51 -0.24
N GLU A 87 6.76 2.21 -1.33
CA GLU A 87 5.65 2.86 -2.04
C GLU A 87 5.85 2.81 -3.55
N ASP A 88 4.83 2.38 -4.26
CA ASP A 88 4.76 2.44 -5.71
C ASP A 88 3.34 2.71 -6.20
N ASN A 89 3.25 3.22 -7.43
CA ASN A 89 1.99 3.44 -8.13
C ASN A 89 1.66 2.25 -9.03
N PHE A 90 0.41 1.84 -9.02
CA PHE A 90 -0.10 0.71 -9.80
C PHE A 90 -1.35 1.09 -10.59
N LEU A 91 -1.40 0.65 -11.82
CA LEU A 91 -2.64 0.58 -12.59
C LEU A 91 -3.35 -0.74 -12.25
N VAL A 92 -4.58 -0.65 -11.78
CA VAL A 92 -5.42 -1.83 -11.54
C VAL A 92 -5.92 -2.36 -12.88
N THR A 93 -5.53 -3.59 -13.21
CA THR A 93 -6.01 -4.29 -14.40
C THR A 93 -6.91 -5.47 -14.02
N ALA A 94 -7.56 -6.08 -15.01
CA ALA A 94 -8.42 -7.25 -14.79
C ALA A 94 -7.64 -8.45 -14.19
N ASP A 95 -6.37 -8.62 -14.56
CA ASP A 95 -5.55 -9.76 -14.14
C ASP A 95 -4.69 -9.47 -12.91
N ALA A 96 -3.74 -8.55 -13.04
CA ALA A 96 -2.79 -8.20 -11.99
C ALA A 96 -2.48 -6.71 -12.02
N PRO A 97 -2.22 -6.06 -10.87
CA PRO A 97 -1.80 -4.67 -10.87
C PRO A 97 -0.52 -4.48 -11.69
N GLU A 98 -0.51 -3.51 -12.57
CA GLU A 98 0.65 -3.14 -13.36
C GLU A 98 1.42 -2.03 -12.62
N LYS A 99 2.67 -2.30 -12.26
CA LYS A 99 3.54 -1.32 -11.61
C LYS A 99 3.92 -0.22 -12.60
N LEU A 100 3.62 1.02 -12.26
CA LEU A 100 3.94 2.21 -13.05
C LEU A 100 5.28 2.83 -12.67
N SER A 101 5.77 2.59 -11.46
CA SER A 101 7.07 3.07 -10.99
C SER A 101 8.18 2.18 -11.53
N SER A 102 9.30 2.77 -11.93
CA SER A 102 10.46 2.06 -12.48
C SER A 102 11.63 1.90 -11.50
N PHE A 103 11.49 2.42 -10.28
CA PHE A 103 12.55 2.30 -9.27
C PHE A 103 12.67 0.83 -8.80
N PRO A 104 13.89 0.32 -8.59
CA PRO A 104 14.08 -1.06 -8.14
C PRO A 104 13.46 -1.30 -6.77
N ASP A 105 12.79 -2.45 -6.61
CA ASP A 105 12.31 -2.91 -5.31
C ASP A 105 13.51 -3.38 -4.46
N GLY A 106 13.47 -3.06 -3.18
CA GLY A 106 14.46 -3.53 -2.22
C GLY A 106 15.42 -2.47 -1.71
N VAL A 107 16.45 -2.95 -1.02
CA VAL A 107 17.45 -2.09 -0.37
C VAL A 107 18.57 -1.77 -1.34
N VAL A 108 18.71 -0.49 -1.70
CA VAL A 108 19.86 0.02 -2.46
C VAL A 108 20.92 0.53 -1.49
N ARG A 109 22.13 -0.01 -1.55
CA ARG A 109 23.27 0.50 -0.80
C ARG A 109 23.98 1.55 -1.64
N CYS A 110 24.05 2.76 -1.11
CA CYS A 110 24.86 3.83 -1.67
C CYS A 110 26.28 3.71 -1.06
N THR A 111 27.27 3.44 -1.86
CA THR A 111 28.69 3.37 -1.46
C THR A 111 29.43 4.60 -1.93
#